data_8d2cbbd90eee449c25e0c9067fd44e58
#
_entry.id   8d2cbbd90eee449c25e0c9067fd44e58
#
_cell.length_a   1.000
_cell.length_b   1.000
_cell.length_c   1.000
_cell.angle_alpha   90.00
_cell.angle_beta   90.00
_cell.angle_gamma   90.00
#
_symmetry.space_group_name_H-M   'P 1'
#
loop_
_entity.id
_entity.type
_entity.pdbx_description
1 polymer ?
#
loop_
_entity_poly.entity_id
_entity_poly.type
_entity_poly.pdbx_seq_one_letter_code
_entity_poly.pdbx_strand_id
1 'polypeptide(L)'
;GEKVKLKTDINLNYNNIKTAIGGGTMLLKNGVETSITQSVSGKSQRTALGITADKKMLIVTVDGRKSPFIGMDEKDMQAYMKALGAKDAMMLDGGGSTQLMADGKIQNTMASAERSLVNGLTIKNTAPKGSISQIEISVLNETIFQGDKVELAIRAFDASKNPIDITTPSFQVSGEGISGSF
;
A
#
# COMPACT_ATOMS: atom_id res chain seq x y z
N GLY A 1 37.31 4.00 30.57
CA GLY A 1 36.34 3.14 29.94
C GLY A 1 37.01 2.31 28.85
N GLU A 2 36.79 1.00 28.85
CA GLU A 2 37.29 0.10 27.79
C GLU A 2 36.56 0.38 26.47
N LYS A 3 37.32 0.44 25.37
CA LYS A 3 36.76 0.56 24.05
C LYS A 3 36.41 -0.83 23.54
N VAL A 4 35.13 -1.11 23.35
CA VAL A 4 34.64 -2.32 22.71
C VAL A 4 34.52 -2.10 21.20
N LYS A 5 35.15 -2.95 20.39
CA LYS A 5 34.99 -2.97 18.94
C LYS A 5 34.00 -4.05 18.55
N LEU A 6 32.83 -3.67 18.10
CA LEU A 6 31.87 -4.62 17.52
C LEU A 6 32.30 -4.94 16.09
N LYS A 7 32.53 -6.24 15.79
CA LYS A 7 32.74 -6.74 14.44
C LYS A 7 31.51 -7.57 14.07
N THR A 8 30.78 -7.13 13.07
CA THR A 8 29.70 -7.93 12.47
C THR A 8 30.24 -8.59 11.21
N ASP A 9 30.14 -9.91 11.16
CA ASP A 9 30.48 -10.70 9.98
C ASP A 9 29.16 -11.23 9.39
N ILE A 10 28.72 -10.60 8.30
CA ILE A 10 27.47 -10.95 7.63
C ILE A 10 27.79 -11.19 6.16
N ASN A 11 27.41 -12.34 5.63
CA ASN A 11 27.66 -12.78 4.25
C ASN A 11 26.88 -11.98 3.19
N LEU A 12 26.56 -10.72 3.44
CA LEU A 12 25.88 -9.83 2.50
C LEU A 12 26.81 -8.70 2.08
N ASN A 13 26.89 -8.46 0.78
CA ASN A 13 27.57 -7.29 0.26
C ASN A 13 26.66 -6.06 0.40
N TYR A 14 26.85 -5.29 1.46
CA TYR A 14 26.04 -4.10 1.78
C TYR A 14 26.21 -2.93 0.84
N ASN A 15 27.28 -2.89 0.05
CA ASN A 15 27.65 -1.71 -0.74
C ASN A 15 26.57 -1.31 -1.76
N ASN A 16 25.73 -2.26 -2.18
CA ASN A 16 24.68 -2.06 -3.18
C ASN A 16 23.26 -2.14 -2.61
N ILE A 17 23.11 -2.35 -1.29
CA ILE A 17 21.78 -2.42 -0.66
C ILE A 17 21.31 -1.01 -0.32
N LYS A 18 20.24 -0.54 -0.98
CA LYS A 18 19.62 0.75 -0.69
C LYS A 18 18.52 0.62 0.36
N THR A 19 17.81 -0.48 0.38
CA THR A 19 16.70 -0.74 1.30
C THR A 19 16.71 -2.22 1.67
N ALA A 20 16.48 -2.51 2.94
CA ALA A 20 16.31 -3.87 3.44
C ALA A 20 15.15 -3.89 4.45
N ILE A 21 14.35 -4.95 4.38
CA ILE A 21 13.27 -5.20 5.34
C ILE A 21 13.27 -6.69 5.69
N GLY A 22 13.10 -6.99 6.96
CA GLY A 22 12.96 -8.35 7.45
C GLY A 22 11.51 -8.82 7.41
N GLY A 23 11.30 -10.11 7.18
CA GLY A 23 9.99 -10.75 7.21
C GLY A 23 10.00 -12.05 8.02
N GLY A 24 8.81 -12.54 8.37
CA GLY A 24 8.64 -13.74 9.18
C GLY A 24 8.87 -15.03 8.39
N THR A 25 8.36 -15.10 7.17
CA THR A 25 8.51 -16.30 6.32
C THR A 25 8.52 -15.92 4.85
N MET A 26 9.34 -16.61 4.08
CA MET A 26 9.22 -16.58 2.62
C MET A 26 7.97 -17.36 2.21
N LEU A 27 7.21 -16.78 1.31
CA LEU A 27 6.02 -17.41 0.71
C LEU A 27 6.37 -18.05 -0.64
N LEU A 28 7.10 -17.30 -1.46
CA LEU A 28 7.50 -17.74 -2.81
C LEU A 28 8.98 -17.45 -3.03
N LYS A 29 9.66 -18.34 -3.73
CA LYS A 29 11.02 -18.16 -4.23
C LYS A 29 11.13 -18.64 -5.67
N ASN A 30 11.50 -17.76 -6.59
CA ASN A 30 11.56 -18.06 -8.03
C ASN A 30 10.26 -18.66 -8.60
N GLY A 31 9.09 -18.18 -8.13
CA GLY A 31 7.77 -18.67 -8.54
C GLY A 31 7.31 -19.98 -7.87
N VAL A 32 8.15 -20.55 -7.02
CA VAL A 32 7.87 -21.81 -6.30
C VAL A 32 7.49 -21.51 -4.84
N GLU A 33 6.49 -22.22 -4.35
CA GLU A 33 6.06 -22.16 -2.96
C GLU A 33 7.17 -22.70 -2.03
N THR A 34 7.42 -21.98 -0.95
CA THR A 34 8.41 -22.35 0.06
C THR A 34 7.74 -23.00 1.26
N SER A 35 8.52 -23.71 2.06
CA SER A 35 8.06 -24.16 3.38
C SER A 35 7.81 -22.95 4.28
N ILE A 36 6.70 -22.97 5.00
CA ILE A 36 6.39 -21.94 5.99
C ILE A 36 7.30 -22.16 7.22
N THR A 37 8.19 -21.23 7.45
CA THR A 37 9.19 -21.32 8.55
C THR A 37 8.70 -20.68 9.84
N GLN A 38 7.77 -19.74 9.75
CA GLN A 38 7.14 -19.10 10.89
C GLN A 38 5.63 -19.06 10.65
N SER A 39 4.88 -19.74 11.49
CA SER A 39 3.42 -19.80 11.42
C SER A 39 2.82 -19.22 12.68
N VAL A 40 1.75 -18.45 12.50
CA VAL A 40 0.90 -17.95 13.57
C VAL A 40 -0.48 -18.56 13.37
N SER A 41 -1.00 -19.24 14.37
CA SER A 41 -2.26 -19.98 14.24
C SER A 41 -3.44 -19.09 13.85
N GLY A 42 -4.28 -19.61 12.95
CA GLY A 42 -5.56 -19.04 12.55
C GLY A 42 -5.45 -17.94 11.51
N LYS A 43 -6.62 -17.58 10.98
CA LYS A 43 -6.76 -16.50 10.02
C LYS A 43 -6.78 -15.14 10.71
N SER A 44 -6.08 -14.18 10.11
CA SER A 44 -5.89 -12.87 10.71
C SER A 44 -5.53 -11.85 9.62
N GLN A 45 -5.40 -10.57 9.99
CA GLN A 45 -4.79 -9.57 9.12
C GLN A 45 -3.38 -10.03 8.75
N ARG A 46 -2.99 -9.81 7.51
CA ARG A 46 -1.67 -10.14 6.99
C ARG A 46 -1.10 -9.00 6.16
N THR A 47 0.22 -8.93 6.14
CA THR A 47 0.98 -8.05 5.26
C THR A 47 2.00 -8.89 4.51
N ALA A 48 2.06 -8.73 3.20
CA ALA A 48 3.07 -9.39 2.38
C ALA A 48 3.67 -8.43 1.36
N LEU A 49 4.92 -8.67 1.04
CA LEU A 49 5.65 -8.02 -0.04
C LEU A 49 6.00 -9.06 -1.09
N GLY A 50 5.92 -8.68 -2.36
CA GLY A 50 6.35 -9.53 -3.46
C GLY A 50 6.98 -8.74 -4.59
N ILE A 51 7.70 -9.47 -5.43
CA ILE A 51 8.27 -8.93 -6.67
C ILE A 51 7.86 -9.88 -7.81
N THR A 52 7.29 -9.33 -8.87
CA THR A 52 6.94 -10.07 -10.08
C THR A 52 8.16 -10.31 -10.96
N ALA A 53 8.04 -11.17 -11.98
CA ALA A 53 9.13 -11.42 -12.94
C ALA A 53 9.53 -10.17 -13.73
N ASP A 54 8.60 -9.27 -14.01
CA ASP A 54 8.81 -7.96 -14.65
C ASP A 54 9.21 -6.84 -13.67
N LYS A 55 9.65 -7.23 -12.46
CA LYS A 55 10.19 -6.34 -11.41
C LYS A 55 9.19 -5.33 -10.83
N LYS A 56 7.91 -5.58 -10.93
CA LYS A 56 6.91 -4.80 -10.19
C LYS A 56 6.88 -5.24 -8.73
N MET A 57 6.77 -4.29 -7.82
CA MET A 57 6.59 -4.56 -6.41
C MET A 57 5.09 -4.75 -6.10
N LEU A 58 4.77 -5.81 -5.37
CA LEU A 58 3.46 -6.06 -4.80
C LEU A 58 3.52 -5.76 -3.31
N ILE A 59 2.62 -4.91 -2.84
CA ILE A 59 2.40 -4.62 -1.43
C ILE A 59 0.96 -5.02 -1.14
N VAL A 60 0.78 -5.99 -0.28
CA VAL A 60 -0.52 -6.60 -0.04
C VAL A 60 -0.82 -6.57 1.46
N THR A 61 -1.97 -6.02 1.80
CA THR A 61 -2.57 -6.16 3.12
C THR A 61 -3.89 -6.89 3.01
N VAL A 62 -4.21 -7.70 3.99
CA VAL A 62 -5.47 -8.44 4.09
C VAL A 62 -6.11 -8.08 5.41
N ASP A 63 -7.36 -7.65 5.37
CA ASP A 63 -8.16 -7.39 6.56
C ASP A 63 -8.56 -8.70 7.25
N GLY A 64 -8.77 -8.65 8.56
CA GLY A 64 -9.16 -9.82 9.31
C GLY A 64 -9.54 -9.50 10.75
N ARG A 65 -10.00 -10.51 11.50
CA ARG A 65 -10.42 -10.41 12.91
C ARG A 65 -11.47 -9.33 13.18
N LYS A 66 -12.20 -8.90 12.17
CA LYS A 66 -13.27 -7.92 12.29
C LYS A 66 -14.33 -8.23 11.24
N SER A 67 -15.55 -8.52 11.67
CA SER A 67 -16.64 -8.83 10.75
C SER A 67 -16.82 -7.74 9.68
N PRO A 68 -16.99 -8.09 8.41
CA PRO A 68 -17.11 -9.45 7.86
C PRO A 68 -15.76 -10.11 7.50
N PHE A 69 -14.63 -9.51 7.79
CA PHE A 69 -13.30 -9.94 7.35
C PHE A 69 -12.72 -11.01 8.30
N ILE A 70 -12.52 -12.20 7.77
CA ILE A 70 -11.93 -13.33 8.52
C ILE A 70 -10.41 -13.33 8.50
N GLY A 71 -9.80 -12.76 7.46
CA GLY A 71 -8.36 -12.78 7.24
C GLY A 71 -7.86 -14.01 6.49
N MET A 72 -6.55 -14.16 6.45
CA MET A 72 -5.83 -15.27 5.81
C MET A 72 -4.84 -15.91 6.77
N ASP A 73 -4.54 -17.18 6.57
CA ASP A 73 -3.33 -17.82 7.12
C ASP A 73 -2.15 -17.72 6.14
N GLU A 74 -1.02 -18.33 6.48
CA GLU A 74 0.19 -18.26 5.66
C GLU A 74 0.02 -18.97 4.32
N LYS A 75 -0.74 -20.07 4.31
CA LYS A 75 -1.00 -20.85 3.08
C LYS A 75 -1.94 -20.09 2.13
N ASP A 76 -2.96 -19.46 2.68
CA ASP A 76 -3.84 -18.59 1.90
C ASP A 76 -3.03 -17.44 1.27
N MET A 77 -2.15 -16.78 2.05
CA MET A 77 -1.29 -15.70 1.55
C MET A 77 -0.31 -16.19 0.48
N GLN A 78 0.27 -17.38 0.66
CA GLN A 78 1.15 -18.00 -0.33
C GLN A 78 0.43 -18.20 -1.67
N ALA A 79 -0.76 -18.80 -1.63
CA ALA A 79 -1.58 -19.02 -2.82
C ALA A 79 -2.01 -17.68 -3.46
N TYR A 80 -2.37 -16.70 -2.65
CA TYR A 80 -2.81 -15.39 -3.14
C TYR A 80 -1.66 -14.61 -3.79
N MET A 81 -0.48 -14.55 -3.18
CA MET A 81 0.68 -13.90 -3.77
C MET A 81 1.10 -14.57 -5.09
N LYS A 82 0.98 -15.89 -5.18
CA LYS A 82 1.21 -16.64 -6.42
C LYS A 82 0.19 -16.27 -7.50
N ALA A 83 -1.08 -16.18 -7.15
CA ALA A 83 -2.14 -15.76 -8.08
C ALA A 83 -1.95 -14.32 -8.57
N LEU A 84 -1.37 -13.42 -7.76
CA LEU A 84 -1.00 -12.06 -8.16
C LEU A 84 0.25 -12.01 -9.06
N GLY A 85 0.88 -13.14 -9.36
CA GLY A 85 2.05 -13.23 -10.24
C GLY A 85 3.37 -12.91 -9.56
N ALA A 86 3.44 -12.99 -8.22
CA ALA A 86 4.70 -12.82 -7.52
C ALA A 86 5.68 -13.94 -7.90
N LYS A 87 6.91 -13.56 -8.24
CA LYS A 87 8.05 -14.46 -8.41
C LYS A 87 8.70 -14.78 -7.05
N ASP A 88 8.94 -13.74 -6.27
CA ASP A 88 9.42 -13.85 -4.91
C ASP A 88 8.43 -13.12 -4.00
N ALA A 89 8.13 -13.69 -2.84
CA ALA A 89 7.23 -13.07 -1.87
C ALA A 89 7.60 -13.47 -0.45
N MET A 90 7.43 -12.54 0.48
CA MET A 90 7.57 -12.81 1.90
C MET A 90 6.46 -12.15 2.71
N MET A 91 6.17 -12.72 3.84
CA MET A 91 5.23 -12.17 4.81
C MET A 91 5.95 -11.31 5.84
N LEU A 92 5.40 -10.15 6.11
CA LEU A 92 5.81 -9.29 7.22
C LEU A 92 5.02 -9.65 8.49
N ASP A 93 5.25 -8.89 9.57
CA ASP A 93 4.39 -8.96 10.74
C ASP A 93 2.94 -8.63 10.37
N GLY A 94 2.02 -9.34 10.99
CA GLY A 94 0.59 -9.29 10.71
C GLY A 94 -0.25 -8.84 11.91
N GLY A 95 -1.51 -9.25 11.91
CA GLY A 95 -2.43 -8.91 13.00
C GLY A 95 -2.56 -7.39 13.17
N GLY A 96 -2.42 -6.91 14.42
CA GLY A 96 -2.48 -5.47 14.73
C GLY A 96 -1.35 -4.63 14.15
N SER A 97 -0.29 -5.25 13.59
CA SER A 97 0.79 -4.56 12.87
C SER A 97 0.49 -4.34 11.38
N THR A 98 -0.61 -4.90 10.87
CA THR A 98 -1.03 -4.68 9.48
C THR A 98 -1.59 -3.27 9.34
N GLN A 99 -0.79 -2.37 8.77
CA GLN A 99 -1.16 -1.00 8.50
C GLN A 99 -0.70 -0.62 7.08
N LEU A 100 -1.63 -0.23 6.24
CA LEU A 100 -1.37 0.34 4.91
C LEU A 100 -1.81 1.79 4.92
N MET A 101 -0.87 2.69 4.69
CA MET A 101 -1.15 4.12 4.63
C MET A 101 -0.96 4.62 3.20
N ALA A 102 -1.92 5.34 2.69
CA ALA A 102 -1.81 6.11 1.45
C ALA A 102 -2.49 7.47 1.65
N ASP A 103 -1.92 8.51 1.08
CA ASP A 103 -2.41 9.90 1.19
C ASP A 103 -2.65 10.35 2.64
N GLY A 104 -1.79 9.91 3.57
CA GLY A 104 -1.89 10.25 5.00
C GLY A 104 -3.03 9.56 5.74
N LYS A 105 -3.70 8.59 5.15
CA LYS A 105 -4.82 7.85 5.74
C LYS A 105 -4.55 6.36 5.74
N ILE A 106 -5.01 5.67 6.78
CA ILE A 106 -5.03 4.20 6.82
C ILE A 106 -6.08 3.69 5.85
N GLN A 107 -5.69 2.78 4.97
CA GLN A 107 -6.52 2.23 3.88
C GLN A 107 -7.14 0.88 4.25
N ASN A 108 -6.52 0.14 5.17
CA ASN A 108 -7.02 -1.16 5.60
C ASN A 108 -7.91 -1.06 6.83
N THR A 109 -8.77 -2.05 7.04
CA THR A 109 -9.62 -2.12 8.22
C THR A 109 -8.83 -2.60 9.43
N MET A 110 -8.71 -1.75 10.44
CA MET A 110 -8.06 -2.11 11.69
C MET A 110 -8.99 -2.96 12.56
N ALA A 111 -8.47 -4.08 13.10
CA ALA A 111 -9.24 -4.90 14.05
C ALA A 111 -9.30 -4.31 15.46
N SER A 112 -8.35 -3.45 15.78
CA SER A 112 -8.22 -2.73 17.05
C SER A 112 -7.77 -1.29 16.78
N ALA A 113 -7.57 -0.52 17.83
CA ALA A 113 -6.98 0.81 17.69
C ALA A 113 -5.60 0.73 17.01
N GLU A 114 -5.27 1.78 16.27
CA GLU A 114 -3.94 1.96 15.69
C GLU A 114 -2.87 1.89 16.78
N ARG A 115 -1.76 1.23 16.44
CA ARG A 115 -0.60 1.15 17.34
C ARG A 115 0.68 1.61 16.65
N SER A 116 1.61 2.10 17.44
CA SER A 116 2.95 2.43 16.94
C SER A 116 3.68 1.19 16.43
N LEU A 117 4.31 1.32 15.28
CA LEU A 117 5.18 0.31 14.68
C LEU A 117 6.62 0.80 14.72
N VAL A 118 7.56 -0.14 14.90
CA VAL A 118 8.99 0.17 15.01
C VAL A 118 9.56 0.66 13.69
N ASN A 119 9.09 0.08 12.58
CA ASN A 119 9.54 0.41 11.23
C ASN A 119 8.43 0.10 10.22
N GLY A 120 8.62 0.56 8.98
CA GLY A 120 7.74 0.31 7.86
C GLY A 120 8.46 0.52 6.54
N LEU A 121 7.85 0.04 5.45
CA LEU A 121 8.29 0.32 4.10
C LEU A 121 7.56 1.56 3.57
N THR A 122 8.31 2.57 3.15
CA THR A 122 7.76 3.79 2.56
C THR A 122 8.09 3.85 1.08
N ILE A 123 7.09 4.16 0.26
CA ILE A 123 7.27 4.48 -1.16
C ILE A 123 7.02 5.98 -1.31
N LYS A 124 7.99 6.67 -1.88
CA LYS A 124 7.93 8.10 -2.14
C LYS A 124 8.14 8.37 -3.62
N ASN A 125 7.25 9.13 -4.23
CA ASN A 125 7.51 9.70 -5.55
C ASN A 125 8.59 10.80 -5.41
N THR A 126 9.70 10.65 -6.11
CA THR A 126 10.83 11.60 -6.10
C THR A 126 10.93 12.38 -7.41
N ALA A 127 10.02 12.19 -8.35
CA ALA A 127 9.99 12.98 -9.56
C ALA A 127 9.72 14.45 -9.24
N PRO A 128 10.39 15.40 -9.91
CA PRO A 128 10.09 16.82 -9.75
C PRO A 128 8.62 17.10 -10.10
N LYS A 129 8.00 18.02 -9.37
CA LYS A 129 6.66 18.48 -9.71
C LYS A 129 6.68 19.22 -11.04
N GLY A 130 5.77 18.86 -11.93
CA GLY A 130 5.56 19.46 -13.24
C GLY A 130 4.26 20.27 -13.33
N SER A 131 3.87 20.60 -14.55
CA SER A 131 2.57 21.21 -14.84
C SER A 131 1.44 20.19 -14.76
N ILE A 132 0.19 20.65 -14.57
CA ILE A 132 -0.99 19.78 -14.56
C ILE A 132 -1.07 19.02 -15.88
N SER A 133 -1.20 17.71 -15.80
CA SER A 133 -1.39 16.81 -16.94
C SER A 133 -2.63 15.93 -16.81
N GLN A 134 -3.15 15.79 -15.59
CA GLN A 134 -4.33 14.98 -15.30
C GLN A 134 -5.21 15.69 -14.26
N ILE A 135 -6.51 15.66 -14.48
CA ILE A 135 -7.52 16.10 -13.52
C ILE A 135 -8.43 14.91 -13.25
N GLU A 136 -8.67 14.63 -11.98
CA GLU A 136 -9.63 13.64 -11.53
C GLU A 136 -10.79 14.36 -10.86
N ILE A 137 -12.00 14.02 -11.26
CA ILE A 137 -13.23 14.55 -10.67
C ILE A 137 -13.99 13.36 -10.10
N SER A 138 -14.36 13.45 -8.85
CA SER A 138 -15.18 12.45 -8.17
C SER A 138 -16.36 13.10 -7.48
N VAL A 139 -17.49 12.42 -7.52
CA VAL A 139 -18.71 12.81 -6.80
C VAL A 139 -18.60 12.31 -5.37
N LEU A 140 -18.85 13.17 -4.40
CA LEU A 140 -18.78 12.82 -2.97
C LEU A 140 -20.09 12.23 -2.44
N ASN A 141 -21.19 12.43 -3.14
CA ASN A 141 -22.50 11.91 -2.74
C ASN A 141 -22.65 10.45 -3.19
N GLU A 142 -23.02 9.55 -2.29
CA GLU A 142 -23.25 8.14 -2.63
C GLU A 142 -24.55 7.90 -3.41
N THR A 143 -25.55 8.75 -3.20
CA THR A 143 -26.85 8.69 -3.90
C THR A 143 -27.25 10.10 -4.30
N ILE A 144 -27.73 10.29 -5.53
CA ILE A 144 -28.12 11.57 -6.09
C ILE A 144 -29.55 11.44 -6.63
N PHE A 145 -30.43 12.34 -6.24
CA PHE A 145 -31.78 12.48 -6.78
C PHE A 145 -31.87 13.71 -7.70
N GLN A 146 -32.89 13.73 -8.53
CA GLN A 146 -33.13 14.86 -9.40
C GLN A 146 -33.37 16.14 -8.57
N GLY A 147 -32.55 17.17 -8.81
CA GLY A 147 -32.62 18.45 -8.09
C GLY A 147 -31.64 18.59 -6.93
N ASP A 148 -30.90 17.54 -6.61
CA ASP A 148 -29.87 17.58 -5.57
C ASP A 148 -28.67 18.44 -5.98
N LYS A 149 -28.04 19.06 -4.98
CA LYS A 149 -26.71 19.64 -5.14
C LYS A 149 -25.67 18.54 -5.04
N VAL A 150 -24.78 18.47 -6.00
CA VAL A 150 -23.70 17.49 -6.08
C VAL A 150 -22.40 18.12 -5.62
N GLU A 151 -21.78 17.52 -4.61
CA GLU A 151 -20.43 17.91 -4.18
C GLU A 151 -19.38 17.14 -4.99
N LEU A 152 -18.44 17.87 -5.56
CA LEU A 152 -17.37 17.33 -6.37
C LEU A 152 -16.03 17.48 -5.66
N ALA A 153 -15.25 16.43 -5.60
CA ALA A 153 -13.83 16.50 -5.28
C ALA A 153 -13.01 16.55 -6.56
N ILE A 154 -12.15 17.54 -6.68
CA ILE A 154 -11.27 17.73 -7.82
C ILE A 154 -9.84 17.57 -7.36
N ARG A 155 -9.07 16.72 -8.04
CA ARG A 155 -7.65 16.52 -7.83
C ARG A 155 -6.91 16.73 -9.13
N ALA A 156 -5.77 17.40 -9.06
CA ALA A 156 -4.88 17.56 -10.22
C ALA A 156 -3.55 16.88 -9.97
N PHE A 157 -2.98 16.35 -11.04
CA PHE A 157 -1.70 15.66 -11.02
C PHE A 157 -0.85 16.08 -12.21
N ASP A 158 0.46 16.06 -12.05
CA ASP A 158 1.40 16.17 -13.17
C ASP A 158 1.59 14.82 -13.89
N ALA A 159 2.41 14.82 -14.94
CA ALA A 159 2.73 13.60 -15.70
C ALA A 159 3.40 12.49 -14.86
N SER A 160 4.04 12.86 -13.77
CA SER A 160 4.70 11.94 -12.83
C SER A 160 3.79 11.53 -11.67
N LYS A 161 2.50 11.89 -11.73
CA LYS A 161 1.50 11.61 -10.68
C LYS A 161 1.76 12.34 -9.35
N ASN A 162 2.55 13.42 -9.34
CA ASN A 162 2.62 14.28 -8.17
C ASN A 162 1.32 15.07 -8.04
N PRO A 163 0.72 15.15 -6.85
CA PRO A 163 -0.45 16.00 -6.64
C PRO A 163 -0.06 17.47 -6.75
N ILE A 164 -0.93 18.24 -7.41
CA ILE A 164 -0.79 19.68 -7.58
C ILE A 164 -1.91 20.34 -6.80
N ASP A 165 -1.56 21.28 -5.93
CA ASP A 165 -2.53 22.06 -5.18
C ASP A 165 -3.27 23.01 -6.13
N ILE A 166 -4.59 22.90 -6.17
CA ILE A 166 -5.46 23.77 -6.93
C ILE A 166 -6.10 24.73 -5.93
N THR A 167 -5.43 25.86 -5.66
CA THR A 167 -5.88 26.81 -4.60
C THR A 167 -7.04 27.70 -5.00
N THR A 168 -7.27 27.92 -6.29
CA THR A 168 -8.40 28.72 -6.79
C THR A 168 -8.74 28.33 -8.22
N PRO A 169 -9.38 27.20 -8.47
CA PRO A 169 -9.80 26.88 -9.80
C PRO A 169 -11.10 27.63 -10.14
N SER A 170 -11.13 28.33 -11.25
CA SER A 170 -12.38 28.61 -11.90
C SER A 170 -12.63 27.53 -12.94
N PHE A 171 -13.62 26.67 -12.71
CA PHE A 171 -14.02 25.66 -13.68
C PHE A 171 -15.33 26.08 -14.35
N GLN A 172 -15.42 25.87 -15.64
CA GLN A 172 -16.69 25.82 -16.32
C GLN A 172 -17.04 24.37 -16.60
N VAL A 173 -18.18 23.94 -16.14
CA VAL A 173 -18.74 22.63 -16.45
C VAL A 173 -19.84 22.88 -17.50
N SER A 174 -19.67 22.27 -18.67
CA SER A 174 -20.69 22.30 -19.72
C SER A 174 -20.97 20.88 -20.19
N GLY A 175 -22.22 20.55 -20.39
CA GLY A 175 -22.70 19.30 -20.94
C GLY A 175 -24.19 19.37 -21.19
N GLU A 176 -24.75 18.39 -21.92
CA GLU A 176 -26.17 18.34 -22.17
C GLU A 176 -26.94 18.20 -20.85
N GLY A 177 -27.68 19.23 -20.45
CA GLY A 177 -28.39 19.28 -19.17
C GLY A 177 -27.55 19.68 -17.93
N ILE A 178 -26.27 20.06 -18.12
CA ILE A 178 -25.39 20.49 -17.02
C ILE A 178 -24.79 21.85 -17.40
N SER A 179 -25.00 22.85 -16.56
CA SER A 179 -24.28 24.13 -16.64
C SER A 179 -23.98 24.64 -15.24
N GLY A 180 -22.77 25.08 -14.98
CA GLY A 180 -22.37 25.66 -13.70
C GLY A 180 -20.99 26.30 -13.78
N SER A 181 -20.70 27.19 -12.85
CA SER A 181 -19.36 27.74 -12.59
C SER A 181 -19.04 27.52 -11.12
N PHE A 182 -17.81 27.20 -10.81
CA PHE A 182 -17.30 26.95 -9.47
C PHE A 182 -16.17 27.89 -9.14
#